data_59bc36693c79c406af91a431701f1cde
#
_entry.id   59bc36693c79c406af91a431701f1cde
#
_cell.length_a   1.000
_cell.length_b   1.000
_cell.length_c   1.000
_cell.angle_alpha   90.00
_cell.angle_beta   90.00
_cell.angle_gamma   90.00
#
_symmetry.space_group_name_H-M   'P 1'
#
loop_
_entity.id
_entity.type
_entity.pdbx_description
1 polymer ?
#
loop_
_entity_poly.entity_id
_entity_poly.type
_entity_poly.pdbx_seq_one_letter_code
_entity_poly.pdbx_strand_id
1 'polypeptide(L)'
;GIRLEPQARRAFENAHNDFLLPLCAEADHNAIFRASFDGINDAGEPVELKCPCQSVFEDVQAHREQSEAYQLYWVQVQHQILVANSTRGWLVFYFEDQLIEFEIQRDAAFLTELQETALQFWELVQTKKEPPKCPEQDCFVPKGEAQYRWTSLSRQYCSAHAEVVRLENHIKSLKEEMRDAQSKLVAMMGNYAHADYAGVKLSRYMMAGAVDYKQLATDKLGE
;
A
#
# COMPACT_ATOMS: atom_id res chain seq x y z
N GLY A 1 -0.14 -9.17 4.09
CA GLY A 1 -1.22 -9.51 5.00
C GLY A 1 -1.35 -11.01 5.23
N ILE A 2 -2.36 -11.66 4.69
CA ILE A 2 -2.78 -13.06 4.99
C ILE A 2 -1.63 -14.10 4.98
N ARG A 3 -0.63 -13.94 4.12
CA ARG A 3 0.48 -14.90 4.04
C ARG A 3 1.40 -14.92 5.28
N LEU A 4 1.54 -13.79 5.97
CA LEU A 4 2.42 -13.64 7.14
C LEU A 4 1.67 -13.74 8.47
N GLU A 5 0.35 -13.69 8.46
CA GLU A 5 -0.49 -13.77 9.66
C GLU A 5 -0.20 -14.99 10.56
N PRO A 6 0.02 -16.23 10.03
CA PRO A 6 0.39 -17.36 10.88
C PRO A 6 1.76 -17.21 11.58
N GLN A 7 2.68 -16.41 11.01
CA GLN A 7 3.96 -16.12 11.61
C GLN A 7 3.81 -15.06 12.70
N ALA A 8 3.05 -13.99 12.42
CA ALA A 8 2.71 -12.95 13.38
C ALA A 8 2.02 -13.54 14.61
N ARG A 9 1.04 -14.45 14.39
CA ARG A 9 0.33 -15.15 15.46
C ARG A 9 1.29 -15.93 16.36
N ARG A 10 2.14 -16.79 15.78
CA ARG A 10 3.14 -17.54 16.56
C ARG A 10 4.12 -16.64 17.30
N ALA A 11 4.52 -15.53 16.70
CA ALA A 11 5.41 -14.58 17.35
C ALA A 11 4.76 -13.98 18.61
N PHE A 12 3.49 -13.57 18.52
CA PHE A 12 2.71 -13.06 19.65
C PHE A 12 2.48 -14.15 20.70
N GLU A 13 2.03 -15.35 20.32
CA GLU A 13 1.81 -16.49 21.19
C GLU A 13 3.08 -16.85 22.00
N ASN A 14 4.24 -16.86 21.33
CA ASN A 14 5.52 -17.13 21.99
C ASN A 14 5.93 -16.00 22.94
N ALA A 15 5.71 -14.73 22.57
CA ALA A 15 6.07 -13.60 23.41
C ALA A 15 5.25 -13.53 24.71
N HIS A 16 3.97 -13.92 24.63
CA HIS A 16 3.05 -13.87 25.77
C HIS A 16 2.82 -15.21 26.46
N ASN A 17 3.42 -16.30 25.95
CA ASN A 17 3.13 -17.68 26.39
C ASN A 17 1.62 -17.95 26.45
N ASP A 18 0.93 -17.53 25.42
CA ASP A 18 -0.53 -17.56 25.27
C ASP A 18 -0.90 -18.28 23.97
N PHE A 19 -2.17 -18.55 23.75
CA PHE A 19 -2.70 -19.16 22.53
C PHE A 19 -3.77 -18.27 21.92
N LEU A 20 -3.72 -18.08 20.59
CA LEU A 20 -4.70 -17.28 19.85
C LEU A 20 -5.65 -18.16 19.05
N LEU A 21 -6.92 -18.15 19.43
CA LEU A 21 -7.98 -18.85 18.72
C LEU A 21 -8.62 -17.92 17.67
N PRO A 22 -8.42 -18.14 16.36
CA PRO A 22 -9.15 -17.40 15.34
C PRO A 22 -10.61 -17.86 15.30
N LEU A 23 -11.52 -16.91 15.36
CA LEU A 23 -12.95 -17.19 15.31
C LEU A 23 -13.76 -16.00 14.80
N CYS A 24 -15.03 -16.24 14.47
CA CYS A 24 -16.02 -15.21 14.21
C CYS A 24 -17.07 -15.23 15.32
N ALA A 25 -17.45 -14.07 15.80
CA ALA A 25 -18.52 -13.94 16.80
C ALA A 25 -19.43 -12.75 16.48
N GLU A 26 -20.58 -12.76 17.14
CA GLU A 26 -21.52 -11.64 17.19
C GLU A 26 -21.72 -11.19 18.63
N ALA A 27 -21.99 -9.90 18.82
CA ALA A 27 -22.14 -9.35 20.15
C ALA A 27 -23.45 -9.84 20.80
N ASP A 28 -23.39 -10.26 22.07
CA ASP A 28 -24.53 -10.79 22.84
C ASP A 28 -25.74 -9.84 22.87
N HIS A 29 -25.49 -8.54 22.92
CA HIS A 29 -26.53 -7.53 23.05
C HIS A 29 -27.19 -7.16 21.72
N ASN A 30 -26.51 -7.38 20.57
CA ASN A 30 -27.05 -7.09 19.25
C ASN A 30 -26.25 -7.81 18.15
N ALA A 31 -26.85 -8.80 17.50
CA ALA A 31 -26.27 -9.63 16.47
C ALA A 31 -25.87 -8.88 15.16
N ILE A 32 -26.20 -7.58 15.04
CA ILE A 32 -25.73 -6.75 13.95
C ILE A 32 -24.21 -6.53 14.06
N PHE A 33 -23.70 -6.41 15.29
CA PHE A 33 -22.27 -6.24 15.55
C PHE A 33 -21.58 -7.61 15.51
N ARG A 34 -20.79 -7.79 14.48
CA ARG A 34 -20.05 -9.04 14.22
C ARG A 34 -18.59 -8.74 13.97
N ALA A 35 -17.73 -9.62 14.42
CA ALA A 35 -16.29 -9.52 14.14
C ALA A 35 -15.72 -10.87 13.73
N SER A 36 -14.75 -10.84 12.83
CA SER A 36 -13.77 -11.89 12.60
C SER A 36 -12.52 -11.49 13.35
N PHE A 37 -12.03 -12.34 14.21
CA PHE A 37 -10.84 -12.12 15.01
C PHE A 37 -9.67 -12.88 14.41
N ASP A 38 -8.53 -12.23 14.27
CA ASP A 38 -7.29 -12.91 13.94
C ASP A 38 -6.89 -13.85 15.10
N GLY A 39 -7.23 -13.49 16.31
CA GLY A 39 -7.15 -14.33 17.48
C GLY A 39 -7.89 -13.76 18.69
N ILE A 40 -8.39 -14.65 19.55
CA ILE A 40 -8.83 -14.36 20.93
C ILE A 40 -7.86 -15.11 21.83
N ASN A 41 -7.30 -14.44 22.82
CA ASN A 41 -6.39 -15.04 23.80
C ASN A 41 -7.15 -15.76 24.93
N ASP A 42 -6.42 -16.43 25.82
CA ASP A 42 -6.99 -17.19 26.94
C ASP A 42 -7.80 -16.32 27.92
N ALA A 43 -7.53 -15.00 27.96
CA ALA A 43 -8.31 -14.04 28.75
C ALA A 43 -9.59 -13.56 28.07
N GLY A 44 -9.86 -14.01 26.84
CA GLY A 44 -11.01 -13.55 26.05
C GLY A 44 -10.79 -12.20 25.37
N GLU A 45 -9.57 -11.75 25.25
CA GLU A 45 -9.21 -10.45 24.66
C GLU A 45 -8.93 -10.61 23.16
N PRO A 46 -9.48 -9.74 22.29
CA PRO A 46 -9.19 -9.78 20.88
C PRO A 46 -7.77 -9.30 20.57
N VAL A 47 -7.10 -10.00 19.65
CA VAL A 47 -5.77 -9.68 19.14
C VAL A 47 -5.87 -9.51 17.63
N GLU A 48 -5.64 -8.30 17.13
CA GLU A 48 -5.62 -7.97 15.72
C GLU A 48 -4.18 -7.93 15.23
N LEU A 49 -3.89 -8.71 14.17
CA LEU A 49 -2.56 -8.88 13.61
C LEU A 49 -2.42 -8.14 12.28
N LYS A 50 -1.49 -7.23 12.18
CA LYS A 50 -1.17 -6.48 10.97
C LYS A 50 0.24 -6.79 10.49
N CYS A 51 0.35 -7.17 9.21
CA CYS A 51 1.65 -7.43 8.57
C CYS A 51 1.86 -6.38 7.46
N PRO A 52 2.27 -5.15 7.81
CA PRO A 52 2.46 -4.07 6.87
C PRO A 52 3.72 -4.25 6.01
N CYS A 53 3.93 -3.34 5.04
CA CYS A 53 5.23 -3.18 4.41
C CYS A 53 6.20 -2.43 5.35
N GLN A 54 7.48 -2.46 5.00
CA GLN A 54 8.56 -1.88 5.81
C GLN A 54 8.29 -0.41 6.17
N SER A 55 7.92 0.43 5.20
CA SER A 55 7.72 1.86 5.43
C SER A 55 6.61 2.16 6.45
N VAL A 56 5.52 1.38 6.44
CA VAL A 56 4.43 1.52 7.43
C VAL A 56 4.87 0.99 8.79
N PHE A 57 5.65 -0.10 8.84
CA PHE A 57 6.17 -0.62 10.10
C PHE A 57 7.13 0.38 10.78
N GLU A 58 8.04 0.99 9.99
CA GLU A 58 8.95 2.04 10.46
C GLU A 58 8.21 3.29 10.95
N ASP A 59 7.12 3.68 10.24
CA ASP A 59 6.25 4.78 10.68
C ASP A 59 5.60 4.48 12.03
N VAL A 60 5.03 3.29 12.20
CA VAL A 60 4.45 2.84 13.48
C VAL A 60 5.51 2.79 14.58
N GLN A 61 6.73 2.36 14.27
CA GLN A 61 7.83 2.31 15.22
C GLN A 61 8.23 3.72 15.70
N ALA A 62 8.28 4.68 14.78
CA ALA A 62 8.69 6.06 15.07
C ALA A 62 7.60 6.87 15.76
N HIS A 63 6.35 6.76 15.33
CA HIS A 63 5.25 7.63 15.78
C HIS A 63 4.27 6.93 16.72
N ARG A 64 4.38 5.63 16.92
CA ARG A 64 3.56 4.85 17.86
C ARG A 64 2.07 5.10 17.66
N GLU A 65 1.36 5.52 18.69
CA GLU A 65 -0.09 5.78 18.68
C GLU A 65 -0.49 6.97 17.78
N GLN A 66 0.46 7.79 17.37
CA GLN A 66 0.23 8.90 16.46
C GLN A 66 0.37 8.51 14.99
N SER A 67 0.80 7.29 14.68
CA SER A 67 0.89 6.80 13.31
C SER A 67 -0.50 6.64 12.68
N GLU A 68 -0.59 6.91 11.39
CA GLU A 68 -1.86 6.78 10.64
C GLU A 68 -2.40 5.33 10.72
N ALA A 69 -1.51 4.34 10.63
CA ALA A 69 -1.88 2.94 10.72
C ALA A 69 -2.46 2.57 12.09
N TYR A 70 -1.88 3.06 13.21
CA TYR A 70 -2.44 2.84 14.53
C TYR A 70 -3.84 3.43 14.65
N GLN A 71 -4.02 4.71 14.27
CA GLN A 71 -5.30 5.40 14.38
C GLN A 71 -6.40 4.71 13.56
N LEU A 72 -6.07 4.24 12.35
CA LEU A 72 -6.98 3.50 11.50
C LEU A 72 -7.43 2.19 12.15
N TYR A 73 -6.51 1.40 12.68
CA TYR A 73 -6.82 0.08 13.20
C TYR A 73 -7.30 0.08 14.66
N TRP A 74 -7.04 1.15 15.40
CA TRP A 74 -7.58 1.33 16.75
C TRP A 74 -9.11 1.23 16.77
N VAL A 75 -9.78 1.84 15.80
CA VAL A 75 -11.24 1.77 15.63
C VAL A 75 -11.71 0.33 15.43
N GLN A 76 -10.98 -0.46 14.64
CA GLN A 76 -11.27 -1.88 14.42
C GLN A 76 -11.16 -2.68 15.71
N VAL A 77 -10.08 -2.46 16.49
CA VAL A 77 -9.90 -3.15 17.77
C VAL A 77 -10.96 -2.75 18.79
N GLN A 78 -11.38 -1.48 18.87
CA GLN A 78 -12.49 -1.07 19.71
C GLN A 78 -13.78 -1.82 19.36
N HIS A 79 -14.10 -1.96 18.07
CA HIS A 79 -15.24 -2.75 17.65
C HIS A 79 -15.11 -4.24 18.04
N GLN A 80 -13.91 -4.81 17.94
CA GLN A 80 -13.66 -6.19 18.36
C GLN A 80 -13.81 -6.34 19.89
N ILE A 81 -13.32 -5.38 20.68
CA ILE A 81 -13.55 -5.30 22.14
C ILE A 81 -15.04 -5.28 22.47
N LEU A 82 -15.85 -4.53 21.70
CA LEU A 82 -17.29 -4.50 21.85
C LEU A 82 -17.91 -5.90 21.63
N VAL A 83 -17.54 -6.56 20.52
CA VAL A 83 -18.10 -7.87 20.15
C VAL A 83 -17.64 -8.96 21.11
N ALA A 84 -16.37 -8.96 21.52
CA ALA A 84 -15.81 -9.91 22.48
C ALA A 84 -16.29 -9.65 23.92
N ASN A 85 -16.95 -8.50 24.17
CA ASN A 85 -17.34 -8.04 25.51
C ASN A 85 -16.13 -8.02 26.50
N SER A 86 -14.93 -7.71 26.00
CA SER A 86 -13.71 -7.62 26.79
C SER A 86 -13.48 -6.20 27.31
N THR A 87 -12.57 -6.06 28.29
CA THR A 87 -12.16 -4.77 28.84
C THR A 87 -11.03 -4.12 28.06
N ARG A 88 -10.31 -4.92 27.26
CA ARG A 88 -9.18 -4.50 26.43
C ARG A 88 -9.01 -5.44 25.25
N GLY A 89 -8.15 -5.04 24.31
CA GLY A 89 -7.69 -5.83 23.17
C GLY A 89 -6.29 -5.43 22.76
N TRP A 90 -5.79 -6.07 21.74
CA TRP A 90 -4.42 -5.90 21.27
C TRP A 90 -4.38 -5.56 19.81
N LEU A 91 -3.54 -4.57 19.43
CA LEU A 91 -3.16 -4.29 18.05
C LEU A 91 -1.68 -4.60 17.88
N VAL A 92 -1.35 -5.50 16.99
CA VAL A 92 0.00 -6.03 16.82
C VAL A 92 0.45 -5.85 15.38
N PHE A 93 1.57 -5.17 15.21
CA PHE A 93 2.24 -5.04 13.91
C PHE A 93 3.44 -5.98 13.87
N TYR A 94 3.51 -6.79 12.82
CA TYR A 94 4.57 -7.77 12.60
C TYR A 94 5.31 -7.51 11.29
N PHE A 95 6.62 -7.43 11.36
CA PHE A 95 7.51 -7.33 10.20
C PHE A 95 8.88 -7.96 10.53
N GLU A 96 9.36 -8.89 9.69
CA GLU A 96 10.68 -9.53 9.80
C GLU A 96 11.04 -9.98 11.23
N ASP A 97 10.17 -10.78 11.83
CA ASP A 97 10.31 -11.34 13.20
C ASP A 97 10.30 -10.28 14.32
N GLN A 98 9.94 -9.03 14.02
CA GLN A 98 9.74 -7.97 15.00
C GLN A 98 8.25 -7.75 15.27
N LEU A 99 7.92 -7.48 16.53
CA LEU A 99 6.58 -7.11 16.98
C LEU A 99 6.57 -5.68 17.52
N ILE A 100 5.54 -4.93 17.15
CA ILE A 100 5.17 -3.70 17.83
C ILE A 100 3.75 -3.91 18.35
N GLU A 101 3.59 -3.86 19.65
CA GLU A 101 2.34 -4.21 20.32
C GLU A 101 1.74 -2.99 21.01
N PHE A 102 0.42 -2.92 20.98
CA PHE A 102 -0.38 -1.91 21.65
C PHE A 102 -1.51 -2.59 22.41
N GLU A 103 -1.51 -2.43 23.72
CA GLU A 103 -2.65 -2.76 24.54
C GLU A 103 -3.68 -1.63 24.44
N ILE A 104 -4.88 -1.94 23.99
CA ILE A 104 -5.95 -0.98 23.77
C ILE A 104 -7.06 -1.21 24.79
N GLN A 105 -7.26 -0.21 25.65
CA GLN A 105 -8.34 -0.24 26.64
C GLN A 105 -9.68 0.06 25.98
N ARG A 106 -10.75 -0.53 26.51
CA ARG A 106 -12.12 -0.27 26.09
C ARG A 106 -12.48 1.20 26.32
N ASP A 107 -12.84 1.90 25.25
CA ASP A 107 -13.37 3.26 25.32
C ASP A 107 -14.90 3.24 25.25
N ALA A 108 -15.55 3.38 26.39
CA ALA A 108 -17.01 3.32 26.48
C ALA A 108 -17.73 4.48 25.77
N ALA A 109 -17.12 5.67 25.76
CA ALA A 109 -17.69 6.84 25.09
C ALA A 109 -17.65 6.66 23.58
N PHE A 110 -16.48 6.30 23.04
CA PHE A 110 -16.31 5.99 21.62
C PHE A 110 -17.22 4.85 21.17
N LEU A 111 -17.33 3.77 21.95
CA LEU A 111 -18.19 2.64 21.61
C LEU A 111 -19.69 2.98 21.59
N THR A 112 -20.13 3.94 22.39
CA THR A 112 -21.51 4.43 22.32
C THR A 112 -21.75 5.14 20.98
N GLU A 113 -20.86 6.06 20.58
CA GLU A 113 -20.94 6.76 19.31
C GLU A 113 -20.82 5.80 18.10
N LEU A 114 -19.91 4.84 18.18
CA LEU A 114 -19.74 3.81 17.16
C LEU A 114 -21.03 3.01 16.94
N GLN A 115 -21.68 2.57 18.02
CA GLN A 115 -22.91 1.80 17.94
C GLN A 115 -24.06 2.62 17.34
N GLU A 116 -24.23 3.86 17.77
CA GLU A 116 -25.26 4.75 17.23
C GLU A 116 -25.06 4.98 15.73
N THR A 117 -23.83 5.30 15.33
CA THR A 117 -23.49 5.53 13.92
C THR A 117 -23.68 4.26 13.07
N ALA A 118 -23.26 3.12 13.58
CA ALA A 118 -23.41 1.84 12.88
C ALA A 118 -24.91 1.45 12.70
N LEU A 119 -25.75 1.70 13.70
CA LEU A 119 -27.18 1.44 13.62
C LEU A 119 -27.87 2.37 12.61
N GLN A 120 -27.50 3.65 12.58
CA GLN A 120 -28.00 4.60 11.58
C GLN A 120 -27.59 4.17 10.16
N PHE A 121 -26.36 3.75 9.99
CA PHE A 121 -25.90 3.23 8.70
C PHE A 121 -26.64 1.94 8.32
N TRP A 122 -26.87 1.03 9.27
CA TRP A 122 -27.61 -0.20 9.02
C TRP A 122 -29.05 0.06 8.58
N GLU A 123 -29.71 1.08 9.14
CA GLU A 123 -31.04 1.51 8.68
C GLU A 123 -31.02 1.95 7.20
N LEU A 124 -29.99 2.69 6.77
CA LEU A 124 -29.82 3.04 5.36
C LEU A 124 -29.67 1.80 4.49
N VAL A 125 -28.89 0.80 4.95
CA VAL A 125 -28.72 -0.47 4.24
C VAL A 125 -30.06 -1.21 4.10
N GLN A 126 -30.83 -1.35 5.17
CA GLN A 126 -32.12 -2.02 5.15
C GLN A 126 -33.14 -1.31 4.28
N THR A 127 -33.16 0.01 4.32
CA THR A 127 -34.07 0.83 3.51
C THR A 127 -33.56 1.04 2.08
N LYS A 128 -32.39 0.52 1.74
CA LYS A 128 -31.71 0.69 0.45
C LYS A 128 -31.53 2.16 0.06
N LYS A 129 -31.31 3.01 1.02
CA LYS A 129 -31.01 4.43 0.83
C LYS A 129 -29.50 4.60 0.75
N GLU A 130 -29.05 5.25 -0.32
CA GLU A 130 -27.65 5.64 -0.46
C GLU A 130 -27.32 6.70 0.61
N PRO A 131 -26.21 6.52 1.39
CA PRO A 131 -25.77 7.56 2.32
C PRO A 131 -25.38 8.84 1.58
N PRO A 132 -25.31 9.99 2.26
CA PRO A 132 -24.77 11.21 1.69
C PRO A 132 -23.38 10.97 1.10
N LYS A 133 -23.15 11.43 -0.12
CA LYS A 133 -21.86 11.27 -0.77
C LYS A 133 -20.82 12.20 -0.17
N CYS A 134 -19.64 11.65 0.07
CA CYS A 134 -18.44 12.39 0.43
C CYS A 134 -17.54 12.53 -0.81
N PRO A 135 -17.47 13.71 -1.46
CA PRO A 135 -16.69 13.88 -2.69
C PRO A 135 -15.19 13.57 -2.54
N GLU A 136 -14.68 13.62 -1.32
CA GLU A 136 -13.27 13.34 -1.01
C GLU A 136 -12.96 11.84 -0.95
N GLN A 137 -13.97 11.01 -0.69
CA GLN A 137 -13.81 9.56 -0.50
C GLN A 137 -14.55 8.75 -1.57
N ASP A 138 -15.65 9.28 -2.11
CA ASP A 138 -16.49 8.58 -3.07
C ASP A 138 -16.03 8.77 -4.51
N CYS A 139 -16.14 7.72 -5.31
CA CYS A 139 -15.92 7.81 -6.74
C CYS A 139 -17.07 8.54 -7.43
N PHE A 140 -16.73 9.52 -8.27
CA PHE A 140 -17.71 10.13 -9.15
C PHE A 140 -18.21 9.15 -10.21
N VAL A 141 -19.50 8.86 -10.19
CA VAL A 141 -20.16 8.02 -11.21
C VAL A 141 -21.12 8.91 -12.01
N PRO A 142 -20.82 9.22 -13.27
CA PRO A 142 -21.67 10.04 -14.09
C PRO A 142 -23.02 9.35 -14.37
N LYS A 143 -24.13 10.12 -14.30
CA LYS A 143 -25.48 9.64 -14.58
C LYS A 143 -26.15 10.52 -15.65
N GLY A 144 -27.14 9.96 -16.36
CA GLY A 144 -27.93 10.70 -17.37
C GLY A 144 -27.05 11.23 -18.50
N GLU A 145 -27.24 12.49 -18.89
CA GLU A 145 -26.51 13.14 -20.00
C GLU A 145 -24.97 13.15 -19.74
N ALA A 146 -24.55 13.38 -18.50
CA ALA A 146 -23.15 13.35 -18.13
C ALA A 146 -22.48 11.99 -18.42
N GLN A 147 -23.21 10.89 -18.33
CA GLN A 147 -22.71 9.54 -18.62
C GLN A 147 -22.34 9.40 -20.11
N TYR A 148 -23.19 9.90 -21.00
CA TYR A 148 -22.91 9.85 -22.44
C TYR A 148 -21.69 10.69 -22.81
N ARG A 149 -21.62 11.90 -22.27
CA ARG A 149 -20.50 12.81 -22.50
C ARG A 149 -19.19 12.22 -21.94
N TRP A 150 -19.22 11.67 -20.73
CA TRP A 150 -18.06 10.99 -20.12
C TRP A 150 -17.60 9.82 -20.98
N THR A 151 -18.52 8.96 -21.41
CA THR A 151 -18.21 7.79 -22.25
C THR A 151 -17.56 8.21 -23.57
N SER A 152 -18.05 9.28 -24.21
CA SER A 152 -17.47 9.79 -25.46
C SER A 152 -16.04 10.30 -25.24
N LEU A 153 -15.82 11.12 -24.20
CA LEU A 153 -14.50 11.65 -23.86
C LEU A 153 -13.52 10.54 -23.44
N SER A 154 -13.99 9.55 -22.70
CA SER A 154 -13.18 8.39 -22.32
C SER A 154 -12.69 7.60 -23.53
N ARG A 155 -13.55 7.37 -24.51
CA ARG A 155 -13.17 6.70 -25.76
C ARG A 155 -12.12 7.52 -26.54
N GLN A 156 -12.31 8.83 -26.65
CA GLN A 156 -11.33 9.71 -27.28
C GLN A 156 -9.98 9.66 -26.56
N TYR A 157 -9.99 9.76 -25.22
CA TYR A 157 -8.78 9.66 -24.40
C TYR A 157 -8.07 8.31 -24.58
N CYS A 158 -8.78 7.20 -24.45
CA CYS A 158 -8.22 5.87 -24.60
C CYS A 158 -7.62 5.63 -25.99
N SER A 159 -8.29 6.11 -27.04
CA SER A 159 -7.76 6.02 -28.41
C SER A 159 -6.48 6.82 -28.60
N ALA A 160 -6.46 8.07 -28.13
CA ALA A 160 -5.26 8.91 -28.18
C ALA A 160 -4.11 8.33 -27.35
N HIS A 161 -4.41 7.85 -26.14
CA HIS A 161 -3.41 7.22 -25.27
C HIS A 161 -2.79 5.97 -25.90
N ALA A 162 -3.61 5.10 -26.49
CA ALA A 162 -3.11 3.90 -27.18
C ALA A 162 -2.17 4.26 -28.32
N GLU A 163 -2.47 5.32 -29.09
CA GLU A 163 -1.60 5.77 -30.17
C GLU A 163 -0.30 6.38 -29.64
N VAL A 164 -0.34 7.14 -28.54
CA VAL A 164 0.87 7.66 -27.87
C VAL A 164 1.77 6.51 -27.45
N VAL A 165 1.23 5.50 -26.76
CA VAL A 165 2.02 4.31 -26.33
C VAL A 165 2.63 3.58 -27.53
N ARG A 166 1.87 3.45 -28.64
CA ARG A 166 2.37 2.83 -29.86
C ARG A 166 3.56 3.62 -30.47
N LEU A 167 3.43 4.93 -30.51
CA LEU A 167 4.47 5.82 -31.03
C LEU A 167 5.73 5.83 -30.14
N GLU A 168 5.55 5.83 -28.81
CA GLU A 168 6.67 5.74 -27.86
C GLU A 168 7.46 4.44 -28.02
N ASN A 169 6.78 3.30 -28.17
CA ASN A 169 7.41 2.02 -28.44
C ASN A 169 8.16 2.02 -29.77
N HIS A 170 7.59 2.63 -30.82
CA HIS A 170 8.25 2.77 -32.10
C HIS A 170 9.50 3.67 -32.02
N ILE A 171 9.40 4.81 -31.33
CA ILE A 171 10.54 5.69 -31.06
C ILE A 171 11.64 4.95 -30.31
N LYS A 172 11.28 4.11 -29.32
CA LYS A 172 12.26 3.28 -28.59
C LYS A 172 13.02 2.34 -29.53
N SER A 173 12.29 1.63 -30.43
CA SER A 173 12.89 0.74 -31.42
C SER A 173 13.86 1.50 -32.36
N LEU A 174 13.41 2.64 -32.89
CA LEU A 174 14.27 3.47 -33.76
C LEU A 174 15.53 3.97 -33.05
N LYS A 175 15.42 4.34 -31.76
CA LYS A 175 16.58 4.73 -30.95
C LYS A 175 17.55 3.57 -30.72
N GLU A 176 17.09 2.35 -30.61
CA GLU A 176 17.94 1.16 -30.52
C GLU A 176 18.66 0.89 -31.83
N GLU A 177 17.97 0.98 -32.97
CA GLU A 177 18.55 0.87 -34.30
C GLU A 177 19.62 1.94 -34.54
N MET A 178 19.32 3.19 -34.16
CA MET A 178 20.31 4.29 -34.25
C MET A 178 21.57 4.03 -33.41
N ARG A 179 21.40 3.52 -32.18
CA ARG A 179 22.55 3.18 -31.31
C ARG A 179 23.40 2.05 -31.91
N ASP A 180 22.75 1.02 -32.44
CA ASP A 180 23.48 -0.09 -33.11
C ASP A 180 24.25 0.41 -34.32
N ALA A 181 23.64 1.20 -35.20
CA ALA A 181 24.30 1.82 -36.33
C ALA A 181 25.46 2.74 -35.90
N GLN A 182 25.26 3.58 -34.89
CA GLN A 182 26.28 4.46 -34.33
C GLN A 182 27.46 3.65 -33.78
N SER A 183 27.21 2.57 -33.05
CA SER A 183 28.26 1.70 -32.53
C SER A 183 29.11 1.09 -33.64
N LYS A 184 28.48 0.64 -34.71
CA LYS A 184 29.17 0.11 -35.90
C LYS A 184 30.01 1.18 -36.61
N LEU A 185 29.48 2.39 -36.78
CA LEU A 185 30.21 3.51 -37.38
C LEU A 185 31.41 3.92 -36.52
N VAL A 186 31.28 3.96 -35.20
CA VAL A 186 32.39 4.23 -34.27
C VAL A 186 33.46 3.15 -34.36
N ALA A 187 33.09 1.87 -34.51
CA ALA A 187 34.03 0.77 -34.71
C ALA A 187 34.81 0.91 -36.05
N MET A 188 34.10 1.29 -37.13
CA MET A 188 34.74 1.53 -38.43
C MET A 188 35.68 2.74 -38.41
N MET A 189 35.44 3.74 -37.59
CA MET A 189 36.28 4.93 -37.46
C MET A 189 37.68 4.61 -36.91
N GLY A 190 37.85 3.46 -36.23
CA GLY A 190 39.13 3.04 -35.69
C GLY A 190 39.73 4.07 -34.72
N ASN A 191 40.97 4.49 -34.96
CA ASN A 191 41.71 5.45 -34.11
C ASN A 191 41.52 6.93 -34.52
N TYR A 192 40.72 7.22 -35.54
CA TYR A 192 40.47 8.60 -35.94
C TYR A 192 39.62 9.35 -34.93
N ALA A 193 39.93 10.63 -34.70
CA ALA A 193 39.15 11.49 -33.78
C ALA A 193 37.88 12.04 -34.44
N HIS A 194 37.87 12.15 -35.77
CA HIS A 194 36.76 12.71 -36.52
C HIS A 194 36.49 11.89 -37.80
N ALA A 195 35.21 11.75 -38.14
CA ALA A 195 34.74 11.21 -39.40
C ALA A 195 33.56 12.07 -39.90
N ASP A 196 33.54 12.37 -41.19
CA ASP A 196 32.48 13.11 -41.87
C ASP A 196 32.24 12.51 -43.23
N TYR A 197 31.20 11.72 -43.41
CA TYR A 197 30.88 11.06 -44.66
C TYR A 197 29.41 10.69 -44.73
N ALA A 198 28.83 10.76 -45.93
CA ALA A 198 27.42 10.36 -46.21
C ALA A 198 26.39 10.99 -45.26
N GLY A 199 26.59 12.23 -44.85
CA GLY A 199 25.65 12.95 -43.97
C GLY A 199 25.77 12.62 -42.48
N VAL A 200 26.72 11.76 -42.07
CA VAL A 200 26.97 11.44 -40.68
C VAL A 200 28.31 12.01 -40.25
N LYS A 201 28.32 12.82 -39.20
CA LYS A 201 29.49 13.40 -38.58
C LYS A 201 29.69 12.81 -37.18
N LEU A 202 30.85 12.22 -36.94
CA LEU A 202 31.23 11.63 -35.67
C LEU A 202 32.49 12.33 -35.14
N SER A 203 32.49 12.57 -33.83
CA SER A 203 33.67 13.11 -33.14
C SER A 203 33.86 12.34 -31.82
N ARG A 204 35.09 11.92 -31.58
CA ARG A 204 35.50 11.29 -30.33
C ARG A 204 36.19 12.34 -29.46
N TYR A 205 35.73 12.49 -28.25
CA TYR A 205 36.33 13.39 -27.25
C TYR A 205 36.44 12.69 -25.92
N MET A 206 37.41 13.07 -25.15
CA MET A 206 37.56 12.57 -23.78
C MET A 206 36.60 13.32 -22.87
N MET A 207 35.73 12.61 -22.18
CA MET A 207 34.98 13.16 -21.08
C MET A 207 35.58 12.69 -19.76
N ALA A 208 35.63 13.58 -18.77
CA ALA A 208 35.85 13.15 -17.39
C ALA A 208 34.74 12.15 -17.02
N GLY A 209 35.14 10.94 -16.65
CA GLY A 209 34.18 9.92 -16.21
C GLY A 209 33.35 10.41 -15.01
N ALA A 210 32.13 9.98 -14.93
CA ALA A 210 31.34 10.17 -13.68
C ALA A 210 32.09 9.46 -12.54
N VAL A 211 32.28 10.16 -11.45
CA VAL A 211 32.91 9.58 -10.26
C VAL A 211 31.91 8.56 -9.67
N ASP A 212 32.31 7.30 -9.66
CA ASP A 212 31.56 6.29 -8.93
C ASP A 212 31.85 6.43 -7.43
N TYR A 213 31.00 7.22 -6.77
CA TYR A 213 31.13 7.47 -5.34
C TYR A 213 30.99 6.21 -4.47
N LYS A 214 30.30 5.16 -4.96
CA LYS A 214 30.22 3.86 -4.28
C LYS A 214 31.58 3.17 -4.26
N GLN A 215 32.23 3.09 -5.43
CA GLN A 215 33.54 2.48 -5.55
C GLN A 215 34.62 3.26 -4.80
N LEU A 216 34.54 4.60 -4.86
CA LEU A 216 35.43 5.48 -4.10
C LEU A 216 35.28 5.35 -2.58
N ALA A 217 34.04 5.13 -2.11
CA ALA A 217 33.77 4.89 -0.70
C ALA A 217 34.32 3.52 -0.25
N THR A 218 34.10 2.47 -1.06
CA THR A 218 34.64 1.13 -0.79
C THR A 218 36.18 1.13 -0.78
N ASP A 219 36.82 1.79 -1.76
CA ASP A 219 38.26 1.87 -1.85
C ASP A 219 38.94 2.70 -0.73
N LYS A 220 38.21 3.66 -0.15
CA LYS A 220 38.71 4.51 0.94
C LYS A 220 38.36 4.03 2.35
N LEU A 221 37.31 3.27 2.53
CA LEU A 221 36.85 2.80 3.84
C LEU A 221 37.31 1.38 4.15
N GLY A 222 37.91 0.68 3.21
CA GLY A 222 38.54 -0.62 3.43
C GLY A 222 37.56 -1.67 3.97
N GLU A 223 36.55 -1.94 3.16
CA GLU A 223 35.82 -3.23 3.08
C GLU A 223 34.99 -3.23 1.81
#